data_da438a828ad67580d28ee3fa2b1e85a2
#
_entry.id   da438a828ad67580d28ee3fa2b1e85a2
#
_cell.length_a   1.000
_cell.length_b   1.000
_cell.length_c   1.000
_cell.angle_alpha   90.00
_cell.angle_beta   90.00
_cell.angle_gamma   90.00
#
_symmetry.space_group_name_H-M   'P 1'
#
loop_
_entity.id
_entity.type
_entity.pdbx_description
1 polymer ?
#
loop_
_entity_poly.entity_id
_entity_poly.type
_entity_poly.pdbx_seq_one_letter_code
_entity_poly.pdbx_strand_id
1 'polypeptide(L)'
;MKKRVLAVLLAGVMTLGLAACGGSGSDSKADSKDSGSSDGDINIAVLLKPESNEYWASMKAGIEDWAKDQDGVSVDVYCAESEDNIQGQLEQMENIISKDYDAICAAPLSASNLVEGVLKACDAGIPVVNVDEGIDAEAVKEGGGNMVGMYTTDNVLVGQKAAEYITEQIGSGEVAIIEGTAGNVTSNDRTKGATDYFESQDGMKVVASQPGDWDRLTSIDVATNIMQSNPDLKAFYCANDTMALGVYEAVVNAGKQDQVMVVGTDAIANAKESVKNGEMAATVGQDNVGIGVACCELAVKAVKDGWKADPSAEMPVEYIDSFLVTKDNVDDYL
;
A
#
# COMPACT_ATOMS: atom_id res chain seq x y z
N MET A 1 -36.04 -26.84 -47.17
CA MET A 1 -35.57 -28.08 -47.82
C MET A 1 -34.56 -28.70 -46.84
N LYS A 2 -34.98 -29.74 -46.11
CA LYS A 2 -34.58 -31.17 -46.26
C LYS A 2 -33.07 -31.35 -46.07
N LYS A 3 -32.50 -32.07 -45.16
CA LYS A 3 -32.63 -33.38 -44.44
C LYS A 3 -31.19 -33.72 -44.02
N ARG A 4 -30.73 -34.44 -43.12
CA ARG A 4 -31.04 -35.55 -42.17
C ARG A 4 -29.74 -35.84 -41.42
N VAL A 5 -29.74 -35.97 -40.13
CA VAL A 5 -29.69 -37.18 -39.28
C VAL A 5 -28.72 -38.27 -39.74
N LEU A 6 -27.71 -38.58 -38.90
CA LEU A 6 -27.34 -39.97 -38.61
C LEU A 6 -26.60 -40.07 -37.24
N ALA A 7 -27.20 -40.85 -36.33
CA ALA A 7 -26.59 -41.34 -35.10
C ALA A 7 -26.00 -42.73 -35.37
N VAL A 8 -24.88 -43.09 -34.76
CA VAL A 8 -24.46 -44.49 -34.61
C VAL A 8 -23.97 -44.70 -33.20
N LEU A 9 -24.72 -45.52 -32.49
CA LEU A 9 -24.40 -46.27 -31.26
C LEU A 9 -23.50 -47.46 -31.62
N LEU A 10 -22.50 -47.76 -30.82
CA LEU A 10 -22.04 -49.17 -30.63
C LEU A 10 -21.51 -49.37 -29.20
N ALA A 11 -22.14 -50.35 -28.55
CA ALA A 11 -21.89 -50.87 -27.22
C ALA A 11 -20.98 -52.11 -27.22
N GLY A 12 -20.46 -52.45 -26.06
CA GLY A 12 -19.97 -53.78 -25.73
C GLY A 12 -18.42 -53.78 -25.50
N VAL A 13 -17.86 -54.46 -24.54
CA VAL A 13 -18.19 -55.66 -23.78
C VAL A 13 -17.31 -55.73 -22.51
N MET A 14 -17.86 -56.17 -21.40
CA MET A 14 -17.21 -56.58 -20.15
C MET A 14 -16.30 -57.80 -20.36
N THR A 15 -15.17 -57.86 -19.58
CA THR A 15 -14.69 -59.17 -19.10
C THR A 15 -14.20 -59.05 -17.66
N LEU A 16 -14.85 -59.80 -16.79
CA LEU A 16 -14.41 -60.14 -15.43
C LEU A 16 -13.26 -61.14 -15.48
N GLY A 17 -12.32 -60.97 -14.56
CA GLY A 17 -11.35 -62.00 -14.22
C GLY A 17 -11.09 -62.02 -12.71
N LEU A 18 -11.79 -62.89 -11.99
CA LEU A 18 -11.47 -63.27 -10.62
C LEU A 18 -10.37 -64.33 -10.64
N ALA A 19 -9.37 -64.17 -9.77
CA ALA A 19 -8.67 -65.34 -9.20
C ALA A 19 -8.19 -64.99 -7.77
N ALA A 20 -8.63 -65.82 -6.86
CA ALA A 20 -8.39 -65.78 -5.42
C ALA A 20 -7.20 -66.65 -5.00
N CYS A 21 -6.85 -66.54 -3.73
CA CYS A 21 -5.98 -67.34 -2.81
C CYS A 21 -4.62 -66.72 -2.60
N GLY A 22 -4.12 -66.54 -1.38
CA GLY A 22 -4.43 -66.98 -0.03
C GLY A 22 -3.20 -66.78 0.83
N GLY A 23 -3.38 -66.37 2.08
CA GLY A 23 -2.55 -66.85 3.15
C GLY A 23 -1.53 -65.93 3.82
N SER A 24 -1.77 -65.79 5.09
CA SER A 24 -0.86 -65.63 6.24
C SER A 24 -0.43 -64.24 6.66
N GLY A 25 -0.84 -63.94 7.89
CA GLY A 25 -0.62 -62.78 8.67
C GLY A 25 0.84 -62.42 9.00
N SER A 26 1.01 -61.15 9.24
CA SER A 26 1.93 -60.63 10.27
C SER A 26 1.51 -59.20 10.60
N ASP A 27 1.46 -58.97 11.89
CA ASP A 27 1.26 -57.65 12.49
C ASP A 27 2.18 -56.61 11.84
N SER A 28 1.61 -55.54 11.31
CA SER A 28 2.32 -54.33 10.97
C SER A 28 1.69 -53.20 11.73
N LYS A 29 2.42 -52.72 12.72
CA LYS A 29 2.19 -51.44 13.41
C LYS A 29 1.77 -50.39 12.40
N ALA A 30 0.72 -49.69 12.71
CA ALA A 30 0.42 -48.40 12.11
C ALA A 30 1.60 -47.45 12.48
N ASP A 31 2.51 -47.28 11.56
CA ASP A 31 3.37 -46.08 11.57
C ASP A 31 2.46 -44.91 11.28
N SER A 32 2.19 -44.15 12.34
CA SER A 32 1.80 -42.77 12.19
C SER A 32 2.88 -42.07 11.37
N LYS A 33 2.63 -41.83 10.11
CA LYS A 33 3.39 -40.85 9.36
C LYS A 33 3.28 -39.54 10.14
N ASP A 34 4.35 -39.26 10.86
CA ASP A 34 4.74 -37.93 11.21
C ASP A 34 4.78 -37.15 9.89
N SER A 35 3.81 -36.26 9.71
CA SER A 35 3.83 -35.29 8.63
C SER A 35 4.91 -34.29 8.98
N GLY A 36 6.15 -34.69 8.77
CA GLY A 36 7.22 -33.72 8.60
C GLY A 36 6.81 -32.82 7.45
N SER A 37 6.60 -31.56 7.74
CA SER A 37 6.42 -30.52 6.76
C SER A 37 7.56 -30.65 5.76
N SER A 38 7.29 -31.07 4.53
CA SER A 38 8.16 -30.70 3.42
C SER A 38 8.24 -29.18 3.45
N ASP A 39 9.44 -28.62 3.51
CA ASP A 39 9.69 -27.21 3.20
C ASP A 39 9.17 -26.98 1.77
N GLY A 40 7.87 -26.72 1.64
CA GLY A 40 7.25 -26.31 0.40
C GLY A 40 7.53 -24.82 0.23
N ASP A 41 7.60 -24.37 -1.01
CA ASP A 41 7.73 -22.95 -1.33
C ASP A 41 6.57 -22.19 -0.64
N ILE A 42 6.88 -21.03 -0.04
CA ILE A 42 5.90 -20.13 0.58
C ILE A 42 5.38 -19.19 -0.50
N ASN A 43 4.06 -19.18 -0.72
CA ASN A 43 3.42 -18.36 -1.73
C ASN A 43 2.73 -17.16 -1.06
N ILE A 44 3.15 -15.94 -1.38
CA ILE A 44 2.61 -14.71 -0.81
C ILE A 44 1.85 -13.94 -1.89
N ALA A 45 0.64 -13.51 -1.59
CA ALA A 45 -0.05 -12.49 -2.37
C ALA A 45 0.18 -11.11 -1.74
N VAL A 46 0.49 -10.13 -2.56
CA VAL A 46 0.58 -8.72 -2.16
C VAL A 46 -0.48 -7.93 -2.91
N LEU A 47 -1.39 -7.26 -2.18
CA LEU A 47 -2.43 -6.41 -2.74
C LEU A 47 -2.12 -4.95 -2.41
N LEU A 48 -1.72 -4.18 -3.42
CA LEU A 48 -1.33 -2.78 -3.31
C LEU A 48 -2.43 -1.83 -3.85
N LYS A 49 -2.22 -0.55 -3.62
CA LYS A 49 -2.98 0.53 -4.24
C LYS A 49 -2.58 0.69 -5.73
N PRO A 50 -3.18 1.60 -6.51
CA PRO A 50 -2.95 1.65 -7.96
C PRO A 50 -1.50 1.96 -8.35
N GLU A 51 -0.95 1.18 -9.28
CA GLU A 51 0.41 1.41 -9.82
C GLU A 51 0.51 2.63 -10.75
N SER A 52 -0.60 3.30 -11.05
CA SER A 52 -0.59 4.62 -11.68
C SER A 52 0.04 5.70 -10.79
N ASN A 53 0.12 5.47 -9.49
CA ASN A 53 0.92 6.25 -8.56
C ASN A 53 2.31 5.62 -8.44
N GLU A 54 3.36 6.39 -8.75
CA GLU A 54 4.76 5.94 -8.80
C GLU A 54 5.25 5.36 -7.45
N TYR A 55 4.69 5.81 -6.32
CA TYR A 55 4.97 5.26 -4.99
C TYR A 55 4.67 3.76 -4.92
N TRP A 56 3.48 3.34 -5.37
CA TRP A 56 3.06 1.94 -5.37
C TRP A 56 3.72 1.13 -6.47
N ALA A 57 3.98 1.75 -7.64
CA ALA A 57 4.71 1.11 -8.72
C ALA A 57 6.16 0.76 -8.31
N SER A 58 6.84 1.65 -7.58
CA SER A 58 8.20 1.38 -7.09
C SER A 58 8.22 0.38 -5.94
N MET A 59 7.24 0.39 -5.03
CA MET A 59 7.08 -0.64 -4.00
C MET A 59 6.89 -2.03 -4.63
N LYS A 60 5.98 -2.15 -5.63
CA LYS A 60 5.78 -3.38 -6.39
C LYS A 60 7.07 -3.89 -7.00
N ALA A 61 7.78 -3.02 -7.74
CA ALA A 61 9.03 -3.40 -8.39
C ALA A 61 10.09 -3.87 -7.37
N GLY A 62 10.19 -3.20 -6.22
CA GLY A 62 11.11 -3.58 -5.14
C GLY A 62 10.76 -4.93 -4.51
N ILE A 63 9.49 -5.20 -4.27
CA ILE A 63 9.00 -6.50 -3.77
C ILE A 63 9.31 -7.62 -4.79
N GLU A 64 8.99 -7.39 -6.08
CA GLU A 64 9.25 -8.36 -7.14
C GLU A 64 10.75 -8.63 -7.34
N ASP A 65 11.60 -7.62 -7.10
CA ASP A 65 13.06 -7.78 -7.16
C ASP A 65 13.59 -8.54 -5.95
N TRP A 66 13.15 -8.18 -4.74
CA TRP A 66 13.48 -8.92 -3.53
C TRP A 66 13.10 -10.40 -3.61
N ALA A 67 11.93 -10.71 -4.15
CA ALA A 67 11.42 -12.09 -4.25
C ALA A 67 12.32 -12.99 -5.12
N LYS A 68 12.99 -12.44 -6.14
CA LYS A 68 13.91 -13.21 -7.02
C LYS A 68 15.12 -13.77 -6.26
N ASP A 69 15.51 -13.11 -5.17
CA ASP A 69 16.66 -13.49 -4.37
C ASP A 69 16.28 -14.39 -3.17
N GLN A 70 14.98 -14.74 -3.04
CA GLN A 70 14.50 -15.59 -1.94
C GLN A 70 14.34 -17.04 -2.38
N ASP A 71 15.10 -17.93 -1.76
CA ASP A 71 14.95 -19.38 -1.98
C ASP A 71 13.66 -19.89 -1.29
N GLY A 72 12.79 -20.56 -2.06
CA GLY A 72 11.57 -21.15 -1.54
C GLY A 72 10.48 -20.15 -1.14
N VAL A 73 10.49 -18.95 -1.72
CA VAL A 73 9.42 -17.94 -1.59
C VAL A 73 8.99 -17.48 -2.97
N SER A 74 7.71 -17.44 -3.22
CA SER A 74 7.14 -16.81 -4.40
C SER A 74 6.17 -15.70 -4.02
N VAL A 75 6.13 -14.62 -4.82
CA VAL A 75 5.29 -13.46 -4.55
C VAL A 75 4.54 -13.06 -5.82
N ASP A 76 3.22 -12.97 -5.72
CA ASP A 76 2.37 -12.39 -6.74
C ASP A 76 1.85 -11.04 -6.26
N VAL A 77 2.14 -9.95 -7.02
CA VAL A 77 1.71 -8.60 -6.66
C VAL A 77 0.51 -8.19 -7.51
N TYR A 78 -0.56 -7.83 -6.84
CA TYR A 78 -1.80 -7.29 -7.38
C TYR A 78 -1.90 -5.81 -7.03
N CYS A 79 -2.48 -5.01 -7.94
CA CYS A 79 -2.76 -3.60 -7.68
C CYS A 79 -4.23 -3.32 -7.90
N ALA A 80 -4.80 -2.42 -7.09
CA ALA A 80 -6.13 -1.88 -7.33
C ALA A 80 -6.15 -1.11 -8.68
N GLU A 81 -7.32 -1.03 -9.30
CA GLU A 81 -7.47 -0.36 -10.61
C GLU A 81 -7.37 1.16 -10.47
N SER A 82 -7.98 1.73 -9.42
CA SER A 82 -7.99 3.16 -9.12
C SER A 82 -8.18 3.41 -7.61
N GLU A 83 -7.88 4.62 -7.14
CA GLU A 83 -8.00 5.02 -5.72
C GLU A 83 -9.46 5.00 -5.22
N ASP A 84 -10.43 5.13 -6.09
CA ASP A 84 -11.86 5.14 -5.77
C ASP A 84 -12.55 3.78 -5.93
N ASN A 85 -11.85 2.76 -6.49
CA ASN A 85 -12.43 1.42 -6.70
C ASN A 85 -12.35 0.53 -5.45
N ILE A 86 -12.91 1.01 -4.34
CA ILE A 86 -12.91 0.32 -3.03
C ILE A 86 -13.54 -1.08 -3.09
N GLN A 87 -14.65 -1.22 -3.79
CA GLN A 87 -15.33 -2.50 -3.94
C GLN A 87 -14.51 -3.49 -4.79
N GLY A 88 -13.89 -3.00 -5.87
CA GLY A 88 -13.04 -3.84 -6.72
C GLY A 88 -11.81 -4.36 -5.98
N GLN A 89 -11.23 -3.58 -5.07
CA GLN A 89 -10.12 -4.05 -4.24
C GLN A 89 -10.55 -5.15 -3.26
N LEU A 90 -11.74 -5.03 -2.64
CA LEU A 90 -12.28 -6.10 -1.80
C LEU A 90 -12.52 -7.39 -2.60
N GLU A 91 -13.08 -7.28 -3.81
CA GLU A 91 -13.28 -8.43 -4.69
C GLU A 91 -11.94 -9.08 -5.10
N GLN A 92 -10.89 -8.28 -5.33
CA GLN A 92 -9.53 -8.80 -5.56
C GLN A 92 -9.03 -9.59 -4.34
N MET A 93 -9.19 -9.05 -3.12
CA MET A 93 -8.79 -9.75 -1.90
C MET A 93 -9.54 -11.07 -1.71
N GLU A 94 -10.85 -11.10 -1.95
CA GLU A 94 -11.65 -12.34 -1.90
C GLU A 94 -11.20 -13.38 -2.94
N ASN A 95 -10.84 -12.91 -4.14
CA ASN A 95 -10.26 -13.77 -5.17
C ASN A 95 -8.89 -14.32 -4.76
N ILE A 96 -8.06 -13.52 -4.08
CA ILE A 96 -6.77 -13.95 -3.54
C ILE A 96 -6.97 -15.02 -2.46
N ILE A 97 -7.88 -14.80 -1.51
CA ILE A 97 -8.20 -15.77 -0.43
C ILE A 97 -8.66 -17.13 -1.00
N SER A 98 -9.29 -17.14 -2.18
CA SER A 98 -9.76 -18.37 -2.83
C SER A 98 -8.65 -19.17 -3.52
N LYS A 99 -7.41 -18.65 -3.55
CA LYS A 99 -6.23 -19.30 -4.15
C LYS A 99 -5.33 -19.90 -3.06
N ASP A 100 -4.35 -20.67 -3.47
CA ASP A 100 -3.41 -21.37 -2.57
C ASP A 100 -2.25 -20.44 -2.16
N TYR A 101 -2.55 -19.30 -1.49
CA TYR A 101 -1.54 -18.46 -0.86
C TYR A 101 -1.40 -18.76 0.63
N ASP A 102 -0.16 -18.79 1.11
CA ASP A 102 0.18 -19.05 2.51
C ASP A 102 0.07 -17.78 3.38
N ALA A 103 0.18 -16.59 2.79
CA ALA A 103 0.01 -15.30 3.45
C ALA A 103 -0.45 -14.21 2.47
N ILE A 104 -1.03 -13.13 3.00
CA ILE A 104 -1.45 -11.95 2.25
C ILE A 104 -0.83 -10.70 2.88
N CYS A 105 -0.19 -9.85 2.06
CA CYS A 105 0.19 -8.49 2.42
C CYS A 105 -0.79 -7.52 1.75
N ALA A 106 -1.41 -6.60 2.48
CA ALA A 106 -2.46 -5.74 1.92
C ALA A 106 -2.36 -4.28 2.35
N ALA A 107 -2.38 -3.38 1.36
CA ALA A 107 -2.51 -1.94 1.52
C ALA A 107 -3.94 -1.51 1.10
N PRO A 108 -4.80 -1.02 2.01
CA PRO A 108 -6.19 -0.71 1.70
C PRO A 108 -6.33 0.64 0.97
N LEU A 109 -7.41 0.81 0.20
CA LEU A 109 -7.82 2.11 -0.36
C LEU A 109 -8.50 3.00 0.69
N SER A 110 -9.10 2.38 1.72
CA SER A 110 -9.65 3.09 2.89
C SER A 110 -9.49 2.22 4.14
N ALA A 111 -9.54 2.82 5.31
CA ALA A 111 -9.38 2.10 6.57
C ALA A 111 -10.35 0.90 6.73
N SER A 112 -11.54 0.96 6.15
CA SER A 112 -12.59 -0.04 6.37
C SER A 112 -12.80 -1.03 5.21
N ASN A 113 -12.32 -0.73 4.00
CA ASN A 113 -12.71 -1.51 2.82
C ASN A 113 -12.21 -2.96 2.79
N LEU A 114 -11.09 -3.25 3.44
CA LEU A 114 -10.54 -4.61 3.50
C LEU A 114 -10.83 -5.35 4.83
N VAL A 115 -11.54 -4.74 5.77
CA VAL A 115 -11.87 -5.39 7.07
C VAL A 115 -12.57 -6.74 6.85
N GLU A 116 -13.59 -6.80 5.98
CA GLU A 116 -14.29 -8.05 5.67
C GLU A 116 -13.36 -9.09 5.02
N GLY A 117 -12.47 -8.65 4.14
CA GLY A 117 -11.46 -9.50 3.51
C GLY A 117 -10.47 -10.09 4.53
N VAL A 118 -9.99 -9.26 5.49
CA VAL A 118 -9.12 -9.73 6.58
C VAL A 118 -9.81 -10.78 7.44
N LEU A 119 -11.07 -10.56 7.80
CA LEU A 119 -11.86 -11.54 8.58
C LEU A 119 -12.01 -12.86 7.84
N LYS A 120 -12.30 -12.83 6.53
CA LYS A 120 -12.36 -14.04 5.69
C LYS A 120 -11.02 -14.76 5.60
N ALA A 121 -9.90 -14.01 5.51
CA ALA A 121 -8.55 -14.59 5.53
C ALA A 121 -8.26 -15.25 6.89
N CYS A 122 -8.62 -14.63 8.00
CA CYS A 122 -8.50 -15.21 9.35
C CYS A 122 -9.29 -16.52 9.48
N ASP A 123 -10.53 -16.57 8.99
CA ASP A 123 -11.38 -17.77 8.97
C ASP A 123 -10.77 -18.89 8.12
N ALA A 124 -10.06 -18.53 7.04
CA ALA A 124 -9.32 -19.46 6.20
C ALA A 124 -7.97 -19.88 6.80
N GLY A 125 -7.53 -19.25 7.90
CA GLY A 125 -6.24 -19.50 8.53
C GLY A 125 -5.05 -18.86 7.80
N ILE A 126 -5.30 -17.89 6.93
CA ILE A 126 -4.28 -17.17 6.15
C ILE A 126 -3.84 -15.91 6.94
N PRO A 127 -2.57 -15.80 7.35
CA PRO A 127 -2.04 -14.59 8.00
C PRO A 127 -2.08 -13.39 7.04
N VAL A 128 -2.53 -12.24 7.57
CA VAL A 128 -2.55 -10.98 6.85
C VAL A 128 -1.58 -9.99 7.49
N VAL A 129 -0.68 -9.42 6.68
CA VAL A 129 0.20 -8.29 7.06
C VAL A 129 -0.37 -7.02 6.45
N ASN A 130 -0.52 -5.98 7.25
CA ASN A 130 -0.97 -4.68 6.78
C ASN A 130 0.23 -3.87 6.23
N VAL A 131 0.11 -3.36 5.03
CA VAL A 131 1.17 -2.65 4.31
C VAL A 131 0.87 -1.16 4.30
N ASP A 132 1.73 -0.35 4.86
CA ASP A 132 1.80 1.12 4.76
C ASP A 132 0.52 1.88 5.17
N GLU A 133 -0.60 1.64 4.52
CA GLU A 133 -1.91 2.20 4.81
C GLU A 133 -2.67 1.39 5.87
N GLY A 134 -3.25 2.06 6.87
CA GLY A 134 -3.92 1.37 7.99
C GLY A 134 -5.27 0.74 7.62
N ILE A 135 -5.40 -0.57 7.83
CA ILE A 135 -6.69 -1.25 7.93
C ILE A 135 -7.21 -1.06 9.38
N ASP A 136 -8.50 -0.80 9.55
CA ASP A 136 -9.12 -0.62 10.86
C ASP A 136 -8.97 -1.88 11.74
N ALA A 137 -7.90 -1.88 12.54
CA ALA A 137 -7.54 -3.00 13.41
C ALA A 137 -8.57 -3.24 14.52
N GLU A 138 -9.27 -2.19 14.97
CA GLU A 138 -10.35 -2.33 15.97
C GLU A 138 -11.54 -3.05 15.35
N ALA A 139 -11.97 -2.66 14.16
CA ALA A 139 -13.06 -3.35 13.47
C ALA A 139 -12.70 -4.82 13.15
N VAL A 140 -11.45 -5.11 12.79
CA VAL A 140 -10.96 -6.49 12.61
C VAL A 140 -11.04 -7.28 13.92
N LYS A 141 -10.61 -6.71 15.06
CA LYS A 141 -10.71 -7.34 16.40
C LYS A 141 -12.16 -7.58 16.81
N GLU A 142 -13.02 -6.59 16.63
CA GLU A 142 -14.46 -6.71 16.93
C GLU A 142 -15.13 -7.82 16.10
N GLY A 143 -14.67 -8.01 14.86
CA GLY A 143 -15.07 -9.12 13.98
C GLY A 143 -14.51 -10.49 14.37
N GLY A 144 -13.62 -10.56 15.37
CA GLY A 144 -13.00 -11.81 15.84
C GLY A 144 -11.71 -12.19 15.13
N GLY A 145 -11.15 -11.28 14.32
CA GLY A 145 -9.87 -11.45 13.60
C GLY A 145 -8.70 -10.71 14.25
N ASN A 146 -7.55 -10.82 13.63
CA ASN A 146 -6.35 -10.01 13.89
C ASN A 146 -5.44 -10.03 12.66
N MET A 147 -4.48 -9.12 12.61
CA MET A 147 -3.42 -9.10 11.60
C MET A 147 -2.06 -9.36 12.25
N VAL A 148 -1.10 -9.85 11.47
CA VAL A 148 0.25 -10.20 11.96
C VAL A 148 0.99 -8.98 12.48
N GLY A 149 0.86 -7.86 11.77
CA GLY A 149 1.51 -6.59 12.06
C GLY A 149 1.41 -5.64 10.88
N MET A 150 2.02 -4.46 11.04
CA MET A 150 2.06 -3.40 10.04
C MET A 150 3.44 -2.77 9.99
N TYR A 151 3.96 -2.53 8.79
CA TYR A 151 5.06 -1.60 8.55
C TYR A 151 4.53 -0.37 7.83
N THR A 152 4.91 0.81 8.29
CA THR A 152 4.48 2.11 7.74
C THR A 152 5.49 3.19 8.06
N THR A 153 5.23 4.41 7.63
CA THR A 153 5.95 5.62 8.04
C THR A 153 5.15 6.39 9.09
N ASP A 154 5.80 7.09 10.01
CA ASP A 154 5.12 8.04 10.90
C ASP A 154 4.63 9.24 10.09
N ASN A 155 3.38 9.17 9.66
CA ASN A 155 2.77 10.15 8.77
C ASN A 155 2.52 11.51 9.43
N VAL A 156 2.35 11.57 10.75
CA VAL A 156 2.30 12.84 11.50
C VAL A 156 3.67 13.52 11.44
N LEU A 157 4.73 12.76 11.67
CA LEU A 157 6.10 13.27 11.58
C LEU A 157 6.47 13.69 10.15
N VAL A 158 5.97 12.99 9.12
CA VAL A 158 6.15 13.37 7.71
C VAL A 158 5.58 14.77 7.45
N GLY A 159 4.31 15.02 7.82
CA GLY A 159 3.69 16.33 7.66
C GLY A 159 4.42 17.42 8.45
N GLN A 160 4.84 17.10 9.68
CA GLN A 160 5.64 18.01 10.50
C GLN A 160 6.96 18.39 9.83
N LYS A 161 7.73 17.43 9.30
CA LYS A 161 9.02 17.68 8.61
C LYS A 161 8.85 18.60 7.39
N ALA A 162 7.80 18.40 6.61
CA ALA A 162 7.51 19.28 5.47
C ALA A 162 7.19 20.71 5.93
N ALA A 163 6.36 20.86 6.95
CA ALA A 163 5.97 22.15 7.50
C ALA A 163 7.15 22.87 8.18
N GLU A 164 8.03 22.13 8.87
CA GLU A 164 9.25 22.64 9.44
C GLU A 164 10.16 23.22 8.36
N TYR A 165 10.43 22.47 7.30
CA TYR A 165 11.22 22.95 6.18
C TYR A 165 10.63 24.20 5.54
N ILE A 166 9.31 24.21 5.25
CA ILE A 166 8.65 25.39 4.68
C ILE A 166 8.85 26.61 5.61
N THR A 167 8.60 26.43 6.90
CA THR A 167 8.73 27.50 7.90
C THR A 167 10.16 28.04 7.97
N GLU A 168 11.15 27.19 7.94
CA GLU A 168 12.58 27.60 7.91
C GLU A 168 12.92 28.42 6.67
N GLN A 169 12.32 28.10 5.51
CA GLN A 169 12.60 28.80 4.26
C GLN A 169 11.89 30.16 4.15
N ILE A 170 10.63 30.24 4.59
CA ILE A 170 9.84 31.48 4.39
C ILE A 170 9.73 32.35 5.65
N GLY A 171 10.04 31.83 6.83
CA GLY A 171 9.97 32.50 8.13
C GLY A 171 8.56 32.79 8.62
N SER A 172 7.71 33.39 7.77
CA SER A 172 6.31 33.67 8.06
C SER A 172 5.52 33.91 6.78
N GLY A 173 4.20 33.66 6.81
CA GLY A 173 3.32 33.91 5.66
C GLY A 173 2.15 32.95 5.58
N GLU A 174 1.40 33.09 4.50
CA GLU A 174 0.26 32.24 4.18
C GLU A 174 0.73 30.98 3.50
N VAL A 175 0.24 29.82 3.98
CA VAL A 175 0.53 28.48 3.44
C VAL A 175 -0.79 27.75 3.17
N ALA A 176 -0.77 26.82 2.22
CA ALA A 176 -1.89 25.95 1.94
C ALA A 176 -1.47 24.47 1.95
N ILE A 177 -2.41 23.60 2.27
CA ILE A 177 -2.21 22.15 2.29
C ILE A 177 -3.08 21.52 1.21
N ILE A 178 -2.49 20.64 0.41
CA ILE A 178 -3.20 19.76 -0.52
C ILE A 178 -3.21 18.37 0.10
N GLU A 179 -4.39 18.00 0.57
CA GLU A 179 -4.63 16.73 1.26
C GLU A 179 -4.78 15.58 0.25
N GLY A 180 -4.64 14.34 0.71
CA GLY A 180 -5.06 13.18 -0.06
C GLY A 180 -6.58 13.03 -0.10
N THR A 181 -7.05 11.79 -0.28
CA THR A 181 -8.49 11.48 -0.29
C THR A 181 -9.08 11.67 1.11
N ALA A 182 -10.25 12.30 1.16
CA ALA A 182 -10.95 12.55 2.42
C ALA A 182 -11.27 11.24 3.17
N GLY A 183 -10.95 11.19 4.47
CA GLY A 183 -11.16 10.02 5.33
C GLY A 183 -10.06 8.97 5.26
N ASN A 184 -9.04 9.16 4.41
CA ASN A 184 -7.85 8.33 4.40
C ASN A 184 -6.95 8.66 5.60
N VAL A 185 -6.44 7.64 6.30
CA VAL A 185 -5.66 7.79 7.54
C VAL A 185 -4.36 8.54 7.28
N THR A 186 -3.59 8.12 6.28
CA THR A 186 -2.32 8.75 5.90
C THR A 186 -2.51 10.22 5.52
N SER A 187 -3.57 10.55 4.76
CA SER A 187 -3.92 11.93 4.43
C SER A 187 -4.18 12.76 5.69
N ASN A 188 -5.00 12.24 6.60
CA ASN A 188 -5.35 12.92 7.85
C ASN A 188 -4.11 13.16 8.73
N ASP A 189 -3.24 12.16 8.87
CA ASP A 189 -2.04 12.24 9.71
C ASP A 189 -1.02 13.22 9.17
N ARG A 190 -0.73 13.19 7.85
CA ARG A 190 0.15 14.16 7.19
C ARG A 190 -0.39 15.58 7.29
N THR A 191 -1.69 15.76 7.03
CA THR A 191 -2.36 17.06 7.16
C THR A 191 -2.31 17.57 8.60
N LYS A 192 -2.60 16.67 9.57
CA LYS A 192 -2.53 17.01 11.00
C LYS A 192 -1.12 17.44 11.41
N GLY A 193 -0.11 16.66 11.07
CA GLY A 193 1.28 16.96 11.41
C GLY A 193 1.74 18.32 10.86
N ALA A 194 1.39 18.61 9.60
CA ALA A 194 1.71 19.91 8.98
C ALA A 194 0.92 21.07 9.61
N THR A 195 -0.38 20.89 9.83
CA THR A 195 -1.23 21.94 10.42
C THR A 195 -0.81 22.27 11.84
N ASP A 196 -0.64 21.26 12.70
CA ASP A 196 -0.22 21.44 14.09
C ASP A 196 1.12 22.19 14.16
N TYR A 197 2.06 21.85 13.27
CA TYR A 197 3.34 22.55 13.23
C TYR A 197 3.19 24.02 12.79
N PHE A 198 2.51 24.29 11.66
CA PHE A 198 2.32 25.65 11.19
C PHE A 198 1.59 26.53 12.23
N GLU A 199 0.54 26.01 12.85
CA GLU A 199 -0.23 26.74 13.88
C GLU A 199 0.59 27.02 15.15
N SER A 200 1.64 26.22 15.42
CA SER A 200 2.54 26.44 16.53
C SER A 200 3.59 27.53 16.27
N GLN A 201 3.74 27.98 15.02
CA GLN A 201 4.75 28.94 14.61
C GLN A 201 4.20 30.36 14.47
N ASP A 202 4.81 31.31 15.17
CA ASP A 202 4.40 32.72 15.10
C ASP A 202 4.52 33.25 13.66
N GLY A 203 3.42 33.79 13.13
CA GLY A 203 3.39 34.41 11.80
C GLY A 203 3.12 33.45 10.64
N MET A 204 3.01 32.16 10.88
CA MET A 204 2.50 31.20 9.90
C MET A 204 0.98 31.14 9.94
N LYS A 205 0.35 31.00 8.77
CA LYS A 205 -1.11 30.95 8.65
C LYS A 205 -1.53 29.95 7.56
N VAL A 206 -2.18 28.86 7.95
CA VAL A 206 -2.85 27.96 7.01
C VAL A 206 -4.11 28.63 6.49
N VAL A 207 -4.13 29.01 5.22
CA VAL A 207 -5.26 29.72 4.59
C VAL A 207 -6.23 28.80 3.87
N ALA A 208 -5.77 27.60 3.52
CA ALA A 208 -6.58 26.56 2.91
C ALA A 208 -5.97 25.19 3.20
N SER A 209 -6.85 24.20 3.39
CA SER A 209 -6.53 22.79 3.39
C SER A 209 -7.63 22.08 2.60
N GLN A 210 -7.30 21.47 1.46
CA GLN A 210 -8.29 20.94 0.53
C GLN A 210 -7.79 19.63 -0.10
N PRO A 211 -8.70 18.64 -0.36
CA PRO A 211 -8.34 17.39 -0.98
C PRO A 211 -7.94 17.58 -2.44
N GLY A 212 -6.81 16.96 -2.80
CA GLY A 212 -6.34 16.72 -4.17
C GLY A 212 -6.50 15.27 -4.59
N ASP A 213 -7.06 14.42 -3.68
CA ASP A 213 -7.48 13.04 -3.92
C ASP A 213 -6.37 12.12 -4.47
N TRP A 214 -5.10 12.39 -4.09
CA TRP A 214 -3.90 11.73 -4.60
C TRP A 214 -3.71 11.88 -6.12
N ASP A 215 -4.50 12.75 -6.76
CA ASP A 215 -4.56 12.92 -8.20
C ASP A 215 -3.90 14.24 -8.64
N ARG A 216 -3.08 14.14 -9.70
CA ARG A 216 -2.34 15.27 -10.24
C ARG A 216 -3.26 16.34 -10.83
N LEU A 217 -4.26 15.94 -11.62
CA LEU A 217 -5.12 16.88 -12.34
C LEU A 217 -6.06 17.61 -11.38
N THR A 218 -6.65 16.89 -10.43
CA THR A 218 -7.45 17.47 -9.34
C THR A 218 -6.65 18.53 -8.58
N SER A 219 -5.37 18.22 -8.29
CA SER A 219 -4.49 19.13 -7.55
C SER A 219 -4.15 20.43 -8.33
N ILE A 220 -4.06 20.36 -9.67
CA ILE A 220 -3.91 21.57 -10.52
C ILE A 220 -5.09 22.52 -10.32
N ASP A 221 -6.31 21.99 -10.39
CA ASP A 221 -7.52 22.79 -10.26
C ASP A 221 -7.66 23.39 -8.85
N VAL A 222 -7.41 22.57 -7.82
CA VAL A 222 -7.46 22.99 -6.41
C VAL A 222 -6.43 24.08 -6.13
N ALA A 223 -5.17 23.89 -6.53
CA ALA A 223 -4.12 24.88 -6.32
C ALA A 223 -4.38 26.19 -7.06
N THR A 224 -4.91 26.11 -8.29
CA THR A 224 -5.30 27.28 -9.07
C THR A 224 -6.35 28.12 -8.32
N ASN A 225 -7.39 27.48 -7.78
CA ASN A 225 -8.45 28.15 -7.02
C ASN A 225 -7.94 28.74 -5.70
N ILE A 226 -7.04 28.03 -5.00
CA ILE A 226 -6.42 28.51 -3.77
C ILE A 226 -5.57 29.77 -4.05
N MET A 227 -4.73 29.78 -5.08
CA MET A 227 -3.88 30.92 -5.45
C MET A 227 -4.70 32.14 -5.90
N GLN A 228 -5.85 31.93 -6.55
CA GLN A 228 -6.75 33.01 -6.93
C GLN A 228 -7.40 33.66 -5.70
N SER A 229 -7.74 32.88 -4.70
CA SER A 229 -8.37 33.34 -3.46
C SER A 229 -7.40 33.92 -2.45
N ASN A 230 -6.11 33.53 -2.53
CA ASN A 230 -5.04 33.90 -1.60
C ASN A 230 -3.82 34.45 -2.37
N PRO A 231 -3.83 35.71 -2.81
CA PRO A 231 -2.81 36.32 -3.66
C PRO A 231 -1.42 36.38 -2.97
N ASP A 232 -1.39 36.41 -1.63
CA ASP A 232 -0.18 36.51 -0.80
C ASP A 232 0.39 35.15 -0.36
N LEU A 233 -0.17 34.02 -0.88
CA LEU A 233 0.28 32.67 -0.60
C LEU A 233 1.78 32.52 -0.87
N LYS A 234 2.51 31.88 0.06
CA LYS A 234 3.94 31.67 0.02
C LYS A 234 4.35 30.24 -0.26
N ALA A 235 3.55 29.24 0.17
CA ALA A 235 3.90 27.86 -0.05
C ALA A 235 2.67 26.95 -0.09
N PHE A 236 2.84 25.81 -0.79
CA PHE A 236 2.02 24.62 -0.67
C PHE A 236 2.80 23.50 0.00
N TYR A 237 2.17 22.84 0.93
CA TYR A 237 2.50 21.48 1.33
C TYR A 237 1.52 20.52 0.65
N CYS A 238 2.03 19.48 0.00
CA CYS A 238 1.22 18.45 -0.65
C CYS A 238 1.47 17.10 0.02
N ALA A 239 0.39 16.44 0.40
CA ALA A 239 0.45 15.16 1.11
C ALA A 239 1.08 14.01 0.29
N ASN A 240 1.26 14.18 -1.04
CA ASN A 240 2.12 13.34 -1.86
C ASN A 240 2.75 14.10 -3.05
N ASP A 241 3.74 13.50 -3.68
CA ASP A 241 4.49 14.08 -4.79
C ASP A 241 3.70 14.13 -6.10
N THR A 242 2.80 13.17 -6.34
CA THR A 242 1.92 13.19 -7.52
C THR A 242 1.09 14.47 -7.55
N MET A 243 0.53 14.85 -6.40
CA MET A 243 -0.19 16.12 -6.23
C MET A 243 0.76 17.32 -6.28
N ALA A 244 1.93 17.23 -5.64
CA ALA A 244 2.92 18.32 -5.63
C ALA A 244 3.38 18.70 -7.03
N LEU A 245 3.61 17.74 -7.91
CA LEU A 245 3.94 17.97 -9.32
C LEU A 245 2.79 18.67 -10.06
N GLY A 246 1.54 18.35 -9.75
CA GLY A 246 0.37 19.06 -10.29
C GLY A 246 0.26 20.50 -9.77
N VAL A 247 0.48 20.68 -8.47
CA VAL A 247 0.49 22.02 -7.84
C VAL A 247 1.60 22.89 -8.43
N TYR A 248 2.79 22.33 -8.64
CA TYR A 248 3.88 23.08 -9.27
C TYR A 248 3.52 23.52 -10.69
N GLU A 249 2.88 22.66 -11.48
CA GLU A 249 2.35 23.02 -12.79
C GLU A 249 1.34 24.20 -12.71
N ALA A 250 0.44 24.17 -11.73
CA ALA A 250 -0.49 25.27 -11.49
C ALA A 250 0.24 26.57 -11.10
N VAL A 251 1.28 26.49 -10.28
CA VAL A 251 2.15 27.63 -9.88
C VAL A 251 2.84 28.23 -11.11
N VAL A 252 3.40 27.40 -11.99
CA VAL A 252 4.02 27.84 -13.25
C VAL A 252 2.99 28.51 -14.18
N ASN A 253 1.83 27.89 -14.36
CA ASN A 253 0.75 28.43 -15.17
C ASN A 253 0.24 29.80 -14.67
N ALA A 254 0.31 30.04 -13.35
CA ALA A 254 -0.01 31.31 -12.72
C ALA A 254 1.15 32.33 -12.78
N GLY A 255 2.35 31.95 -13.25
CA GLY A 255 3.54 32.80 -13.27
C GLY A 255 4.07 33.14 -11.87
N LYS A 256 3.87 32.24 -10.89
CA LYS A 256 4.20 32.44 -9.48
C LYS A 256 5.37 31.58 -8.98
N GLN A 257 6.13 30.93 -9.86
CA GLN A 257 7.23 30.03 -9.49
C GLN A 257 8.34 30.68 -8.65
N ASP A 258 8.50 31.99 -8.75
CA ASP A 258 9.46 32.75 -7.93
C ASP A 258 8.87 33.24 -6.59
N GLN A 259 7.58 32.96 -6.32
CA GLN A 259 6.85 33.50 -5.16
C GLN A 259 6.25 32.42 -4.28
N VAL A 260 5.87 31.27 -4.87
CA VAL A 260 5.15 30.19 -4.20
C VAL A 260 5.99 28.91 -4.23
N MET A 261 6.42 28.49 -3.06
CA MET A 261 7.16 27.25 -2.85
C MET A 261 6.22 26.06 -2.89
N VAL A 262 6.71 24.91 -3.39
CA VAL A 262 5.99 23.63 -3.35
C VAL A 262 6.85 22.57 -2.69
N VAL A 263 6.30 21.91 -1.68
CA VAL A 263 6.92 20.79 -0.96
C VAL A 263 5.98 19.58 -1.03
N GLY A 264 6.53 18.44 -1.43
CA GLY A 264 5.82 17.18 -1.57
C GLY A 264 6.14 16.16 -0.49
N THR A 265 5.68 14.94 -0.71
CA THR A 265 5.95 13.76 0.10
C THR A 265 6.09 12.55 -0.80
N ASP A 266 6.97 11.62 -0.50
CA ASP A 266 7.27 10.28 -1.04
C ASP A 266 8.68 10.17 -1.64
N ALA A 267 9.27 11.24 -2.13
CA ALA A 267 10.52 11.25 -2.91
C ALA A 267 10.48 10.32 -4.13
N ILE A 268 9.36 10.34 -4.89
CA ILE A 268 9.28 9.61 -6.15
C ILE A 268 10.29 10.14 -7.17
N ALA A 269 10.67 9.35 -8.18
CA ALA A 269 11.73 9.72 -9.11
C ALA A 269 11.48 11.07 -9.80
N ASN A 270 10.26 11.31 -10.29
CA ASN A 270 9.89 12.57 -10.93
C ASN A 270 9.97 13.78 -9.98
N ALA A 271 9.62 13.60 -8.69
CA ALA A 271 9.73 14.68 -7.72
C ALA A 271 11.18 14.98 -7.34
N LYS A 272 12.02 13.96 -7.18
CA LYS A 272 13.48 14.14 -6.99
C LYS A 272 14.10 14.89 -8.15
N GLU A 273 13.72 14.56 -9.39
CA GLU A 273 14.19 15.30 -10.57
C GLU A 273 13.73 16.76 -10.54
N SER A 274 12.47 17.02 -10.17
CA SER A 274 11.91 18.38 -10.01
C SER A 274 12.65 19.17 -8.92
N VAL A 275 12.96 18.55 -7.78
CA VAL A 275 13.77 19.17 -6.72
C VAL A 275 15.18 19.47 -7.22
N LYS A 276 15.84 18.55 -7.93
CA LYS A 276 17.16 18.76 -8.53
C LYS A 276 17.19 19.94 -9.49
N ASN A 277 16.15 20.09 -10.29
CA ASN A 277 16.00 21.21 -11.23
C ASN A 277 15.65 22.53 -10.54
N GLY A 278 15.32 22.51 -9.25
CA GLY A 278 14.92 23.68 -8.48
C GLY A 278 13.49 24.13 -8.77
N GLU A 279 12.65 23.21 -9.21
CA GLU A 279 11.21 23.40 -9.47
C GLU A 279 10.43 23.22 -8.17
N MET A 280 10.32 22.01 -7.65
CA MET A 280 9.90 21.79 -6.26
C MET A 280 11.05 22.14 -5.31
N ALA A 281 10.72 22.66 -4.12
CA ALA A 281 11.72 23.03 -3.12
C ALA A 281 12.25 21.82 -2.36
N ALA A 282 11.39 20.86 -2.05
CA ALA A 282 11.72 19.65 -1.33
C ALA A 282 10.61 18.57 -1.47
N THR A 283 10.94 17.37 -1.04
CA THR A 283 9.99 16.31 -0.75
C THR A 283 10.41 15.53 0.49
N VAL A 284 9.47 15.09 1.32
CA VAL A 284 9.75 14.20 2.45
C VAL A 284 9.68 12.76 1.97
N GLY A 285 10.84 12.13 1.85
CA GLY A 285 10.96 10.76 1.35
C GLY A 285 10.50 9.70 2.35
N GLN A 286 9.99 8.61 1.81
CA GLN A 286 9.69 7.37 2.51
C GLN A 286 10.46 6.22 1.87
N ASP A 287 10.84 5.23 2.67
CA ASP A 287 11.40 3.97 2.15
C ASP A 287 10.26 2.98 1.82
N ASN A 288 9.53 3.28 0.76
CA ASN A 288 8.39 2.46 0.33
C ASN A 288 8.80 1.04 -0.09
N VAL A 289 9.97 0.87 -0.68
CA VAL A 289 10.51 -0.47 -1.02
C VAL A 289 10.82 -1.22 0.26
N GLY A 290 11.50 -0.58 1.23
CA GLY A 290 11.79 -1.17 2.53
C GLY A 290 10.54 -1.57 3.30
N ILE A 291 9.47 -0.74 3.26
CA ILE A 291 8.15 -1.08 3.85
C ILE A 291 7.59 -2.35 3.19
N GLY A 292 7.54 -2.39 1.87
CA GLY A 292 6.98 -3.53 1.13
C GLY A 292 7.74 -4.83 1.38
N VAL A 293 9.07 -4.78 1.37
CA VAL A 293 9.95 -5.92 1.66
C VAL A 293 9.78 -6.39 3.10
N ALA A 294 9.80 -5.48 4.08
CA ALA A 294 9.62 -5.81 5.49
C ALA A 294 8.27 -6.51 5.76
N CYS A 295 7.19 -6.08 5.06
CA CYS A 295 5.90 -6.76 5.14
C CYS A 295 5.96 -8.18 4.57
N CYS A 296 6.65 -8.41 3.46
CA CYS A 296 6.84 -9.75 2.89
C CYS A 296 7.68 -10.65 3.81
N GLU A 297 8.75 -10.13 4.41
CA GLU A 297 9.57 -10.86 5.39
C GLU A 297 8.77 -11.23 6.64
N LEU A 298 7.91 -10.32 7.12
CA LEU A 298 6.99 -10.58 8.23
C LEU A 298 5.97 -11.67 7.87
N ALA A 299 5.45 -11.66 6.63
CA ALA A 299 4.54 -12.69 6.13
C ALA A 299 5.22 -14.06 6.08
N VAL A 300 6.44 -14.15 5.52
CA VAL A 300 7.25 -15.38 5.53
C VAL A 300 7.47 -15.90 6.95
N LYS A 301 7.82 -15.00 7.87
CA LYS A 301 8.00 -15.36 9.28
C LYS A 301 6.72 -15.90 9.90
N ALA A 302 5.58 -15.24 9.65
CA ALA A 302 4.28 -15.66 10.18
C ALA A 302 3.91 -17.08 9.71
N VAL A 303 4.13 -17.39 8.45
CA VAL A 303 3.91 -18.75 7.89
C VAL A 303 4.81 -19.75 8.58
N LYS A 304 6.12 -19.50 8.67
CA LYS A 304 7.10 -20.40 9.32
C LYS A 304 6.81 -20.64 10.78
N ASP A 305 6.35 -19.63 11.49
CA ASP A 305 6.00 -19.69 12.92
C ASP A 305 4.61 -20.30 13.18
N GLY A 306 3.84 -20.59 12.12
CA GLY A 306 2.46 -21.10 12.24
C GLY A 306 1.52 -20.11 12.93
N TRP A 307 1.66 -18.80 12.60
CA TRP A 307 0.86 -17.74 13.19
C TRP A 307 -0.64 -17.98 13.03
N LYS A 308 -1.40 -17.59 14.03
CA LYS A 308 -2.87 -17.65 14.03
C LYS A 308 -3.45 -16.36 14.62
N ALA A 309 -4.56 -15.92 14.04
CA ALA A 309 -5.27 -14.75 14.55
C ALA A 309 -5.68 -14.93 16.02
N ASP A 310 -5.29 -13.97 16.85
CA ASP A 310 -5.72 -13.83 18.23
C ASP A 310 -6.33 -12.44 18.44
N PRO A 311 -7.66 -12.31 18.47
CA PRO A 311 -8.33 -11.01 18.61
C PRO A 311 -8.01 -10.30 19.94
N SER A 312 -7.45 -11.02 20.94
CA SER A 312 -7.04 -10.42 22.21
C SER A 312 -5.65 -9.78 22.17
N ALA A 313 -4.84 -10.12 21.16
CA ALA A 313 -3.50 -9.58 21.01
C ALA A 313 -3.52 -8.18 20.36
N GLU A 314 -2.54 -7.34 20.72
CA GLU A 314 -2.29 -6.09 20.02
C GLU A 314 -1.58 -6.39 18.68
N MET A 315 -1.99 -5.72 17.59
CA MET A 315 -1.27 -5.75 16.33
C MET A 315 -0.03 -4.86 16.44
N PRO A 316 1.19 -5.38 16.24
CA PRO A 316 2.38 -4.55 16.25
C PRO A 316 2.42 -3.63 15.04
N VAL A 317 2.83 -2.37 15.25
CA VAL A 317 3.09 -1.38 14.19
C VAL A 317 4.54 -0.95 14.30
N GLU A 318 5.28 -1.13 13.21
CA GLU A 318 6.68 -0.75 13.09
C GLU A 318 6.81 0.43 12.11
N TYR A 319 7.56 1.45 12.53
CA TYR A 319 7.75 2.66 11.73
C TYR A 319 9.11 2.64 11.05
N ILE A 320 9.12 2.90 9.75
CA ILE A 320 10.33 3.14 8.95
C ILE A 320 10.53 4.64 8.83
N ASP A 321 11.76 5.09 9.07
CA ASP A 321 12.09 6.51 9.14
C ASP A 321 11.85 7.22 7.79
N SER A 322 11.27 8.41 7.86
CA SER A 322 11.19 9.35 6.74
C SER A 322 12.41 10.28 6.71
N PHE A 323 12.75 10.81 5.54
CA PHE A 323 13.90 11.69 5.33
C PHE A 323 13.52 12.87 4.42
N LEU A 324 14.19 14.02 4.63
CA LEU A 324 13.95 15.20 3.81
C LEU A 324 14.90 15.21 2.61
N VAL A 325 14.35 15.36 1.41
CA VAL A 325 15.10 15.54 0.16
C VAL A 325 14.97 16.97 -0.32
N THR A 326 16.09 17.65 -0.41
CA THR A 326 16.23 19.03 -0.87
C THR A 326 17.23 19.10 -2.02
N LYS A 327 17.38 20.25 -2.65
CA LYS A 327 18.38 20.44 -3.70
C LYS A 327 19.81 20.13 -3.24
N ASP A 328 20.10 20.28 -1.94
CA ASP A 328 21.46 20.11 -1.40
C ASP A 328 21.86 18.63 -1.24
N ASN A 329 20.88 17.71 -1.13
CA ASN A 329 21.14 16.29 -0.90
C ASN A 329 20.46 15.35 -1.90
N VAL A 330 19.71 15.86 -2.88
CA VAL A 330 18.94 15.02 -3.81
C VAL A 330 19.81 14.05 -4.61
N ASP A 331 21.07 14.40 -4.87
CA ASP A 331 21.98 13.53 -5.61
C ASP A 331 22.32 12.23 -4.85
N ASP A 332 22.14 12.20 -3.53
CA ASP A 332 22.33 11.00 -2.70
C ASP A 332 21.16 10.00 -2.82
N TYR A 333 20.05 10.43 -3.42
CA TYR A 333 18.80 9.66 -3.54
C TYR A 333 18.39 9.34 -4.99
N LEU A 334 19.21 9.75 -5.99
CA LEU A 334 18.91 9.53 -7.41
C LEU A 334 19.42 8.18 -7.94
#